data_37ac64bd8f5edbbffba39a81913bdba3
#
_entry.id   37ac64bd8f5edbbffba39a81913bdba3
#
_cell.length_a   1.000
_cell.length_b   1.000
_cell.length_c   1.000
_cell.angle_alpha   90.00
_cell.angle_beta   90.00
_cell.angle_gamma   90.00
#
_symmetry.space_group_name_H-M   'P 1'
#
loop_
_entity.id
_entity.type
_entity.pdbx_description
1 polymer ?
#
loop_
_entity_poly.entity_id
_entity_poly.type
_entity_poly.pdbx_seq_one_letter_code
_entity_poly.pdbx_strand_id
1 'polypeptide(L)'
;MSVIDTRRDQMFPKLSPAEIDRMRRFGREQHYAAGDALFVTGDISPGMFVLVSGSVEVRRHDPLGHLEPIATQDAGEFVAEVGQLSGRAALVDVVAVSDLEALVIPSENLRSLLIAEVELGDRIMQALILRRVALVETGAGGPVLIGPALSGDMIRLENFLARNAYPHQVLDPAQDRDAASLVEQYDAKPTDLPLTVCPKGSVLKNPSEAELARSLGMARIDLPDRTYDVAVIGAGPAGLATAVYGASEGLSLIVLESVAFGGQAGASARIENYLGFATGISGQDLTGRAFVQAQKFGANVVFKSRVEFRFWTLRRVACPFGEQGLRKAKRESNRFGTFGECQLR
;
A
#
# COMPACT_ATOMS: atom_id res chain seq x y z
N MET A 1 -17.62 -12.86 -13.31
CA MET A 1 -16.86 -13.73 -12.40
C MET A 1 -15.79 -12.87 -11.78
N SER A 2 -15.81 -12.70 -10.46
CA SER A 2 -14.81 -11.90 -9.76
C SER A 2 -13.47 -12.66 -9.67
N VAL A 3 -12.37 -11.93 -9.39
CA VAL A 3 -11.06 -12.56 -9.12
C VAL A 3 -11.16 -13.54 -7.95
N ILE A 4 -12.03 -13.26 -6.99
CA ILE A 4 -12.30 -14.12 -5.82
C ILE A 4 -12.82 -15.50 -6.27
N ASP A 5 -13.73 -15.55 -7.24
CA ASP A 5 -14.34 -16.80 -7.69
C ASP A 5 -13.38 -17.69 -8.49
N THR A 6 -12.46 -17.07 -9.23
CA THR A 6 -11.58 -17.79 -10.18
C THR A 6 -10.22 -18.14 -9.60
N ARG A 7 -9.77 -17.48 -8.54
CA ARG A 7 -8.40 -17.61 -7.98
C ARG A 7 -8.37 -17.81 -6.46
N ARG A 8 -9.45 -18.33 -5.86
CA ARG A 8 -9.57 -18.51 -4.41
C ARG A 8 -8.39 -19.27 -3.81
N ASP A 9 -7.96 -20.37 -4.42
CA ASP A 9 -6.85 -21.20 -3.91
C ASP A 9 -5.49 -20.46 -3.95
N GLN A 10 -5.33 -19.51 -4.89
CA GLN A 10 -4.14 -18.66 -4.97
C GLN A 10 -4.20 -17.49 -3.99
N MET A 11 -5.41 -17.02 -3.65
CA MET A 11 -5.62 -15.96 -2.66
C MET A 11 -5.47 -16.48 -1.22
N PHE A 12 -5.89 -17.72 -0.98
CA PHE A 12 -5.89 -18.37 0.34
C PHE A 12 -5.15 -19.72 0.28
N PRO A 13 -3.83 -19.68 -0.03
CA PRO A 13 -3.07 -20.92 -0.12
C PRO A 13 -2.89 -21.55 1.24
N LYS A 14 -3.10 -22.87 1.33
CA LYS A 14 -2.77 -23.64 2.53
C LYS A 14 -1.28 -23.91 2.61
N LEU A 15 -0.72 -23.65 3.78
CA LEU A 15 0.66 -23.94 4.14
C LEU A 15 0.74 -25.34 4.76
N SER A 16 1.72 -26.11 4.37
CA SER A 16 2.01 -27.39 5.01
C SER A 16 2.65 -27.17 6.40
N PRO A 17 2.54 -28.15 7.31
CA PRO A 17 3.21 -28.08 8.61
C PRO A 17 4.71 -27.82 8.53
N ALA A 18 5.39 -28.39 7.52
CA ALA A 18 6.82 -28.17 7.28
C ALA A 18 7.14 -26.73 6.83
N GLU A 19 6.24 -26.09 6.07
CA GLU A 19 6.38 -24.67 5.70
C GLU A 19 6.19 -23.78 6.92
N ILE A 20 5.16 -24.03 7.73
CA ILE A 20 4.91 -23.29 8.97
C ILE A 20 6.11 -23.42 9.92
N ASP A 21 6.69 -24.62 10.04
CA ASP A 21 7.86 -24.84 10.89
C ASP A 21 9.07 -24.00 10.44
N ARG A 22 9.32 -23.91 9.12
CA ARG A 22 10.37 -23.02 8.61
C ARG A 22 10.11 -21.54 8.86
N MET A 23 8.83 -21.15 8.98
CA MET A 23 8.44 -19.76 9.24
C MET A 23 8.63 -19.36 10.72
N ARG A 24 8.66 -20.32 11.66
CA ARG A 24 8.77 -20.04 13.11
C ARG A 24 9.97 -19.18 13.47
N ARG A 25 11.08 -19.30 12.77
CA ARG A 25 12.29 -18.46 12.98
C ARG A 25 12.10 -16.98 12.70
N PHE A 26 11.03 -16.61 12.00
CA PHE A 26 10.72 -15.23 11.62
C PHE A 26 9.65 -14.57 12.49
N GLY A 27 8.95 -15.35 13.33
CA GLY A 27 7.81 -14.89 14.12
C GLY A 27 7.81 -15.39 15.55
N ARG A 28 6.72 -15.08 16.25
CA ARG A 28 6.45 -15.56 17.60
C ARG A 28 5.03 -16.09 17.68
N GLU A 29 4.84 -17.18 18.37
CA GLU A 29 3.51 -17.74 18.64
C GLU A 29 2.77 -16.85 19.63
N GLN A 30 1.50 -16.63 19.36
CA GLN A 30 0.56 -15.89 20.21
C GLN A 30 -0.77 -16.63 20.23
N HIS A 31 -1.46 -16.55 21.37
CA HIS A 31 -2.76 -17.15 21.60
C HIS A 31 -3.82 -16.04 21.69
N TYR A 32 -4.97 -16.30 21.11
CA TYR A 32 -6.13 -15.43 21.10
C TYR A 32 -7.35 -16.23 21.51
N ALA A 33 -8.18 -15.67 22.37
CA ALA A 33 -9.46 -16.28 22.71
C ALA A 33 -10.50 -16.00 21.59
N ALA A 34 -11.52 -16.83 21.53
CA ALA A 34 -12.66 -16.57 20.66
C ALA A 34 -13.25 -15.18 20.93
N GLY A 35 -13.40 -14.35 19.93
CA GLY A 35 -13.85 -12.96 20.00
C GLY A 35 -12.74 -11.92 20.04
N ASP A 36 -11.49 -12.31 20.26
CA ASP A 36 -10.37 -11.36 20.25
C ASP A 36 -10.12 -10.80 18.85
N ALA A 37 -9.89 -9.49 18.74
CA ALA A 37 -9.45 -8.88 17.51
C ALA A 37 -7.94 -9.02 17.33
N LEU A 38 -7.50 -9.56 16.19
CA LEU A 38 -6.09 -9.60 15.83
C LEU A 38 -5.61 -8.21 15.41
N PHE A 39 -6.43 -7.51 14.64
CA PHE A 39 -6.29 -6.09 14.31
C PHE A 39 -7.61 -5.55 13.75
N VAL A 40 -7.77 -4.23 13.73
CA VAL A 40 -8.95 -3.55 13.23
C VAL A 40 -8.62 -2.55 12.12
N THR A 41 -9.62 -2.22 11.34
CA THR A 41 -9.52 -1.26 10.23
C THR A 41 -8.93 0.07 10.69
N GLY A 42 -7.93 0.52 9.96
CA GLY A 42 -7.25 1.78 10.20
C GLY A 42 -6.08 1.70 11.18
N ASP A 43 -5.85 0.58 11.86
CA ASP A 43 -4.69 0.37 12.69
C ASP A 43 -3.53 -0.25 11.90
N ILE A 44 -2.31 -0.04 12.36
CA ILE A 44 -1.16 -0.71 11.77
C ILE A 44 -1.12 -2.13 12.32
N SER A 45 -1.33 -3.12 11.44
CA SER A 45 -1.23 -4.52 11.82
C SER A 45 0.17 -4.85 12.34
N PRO A 46 0.30 -5.64 13.41
CA PRO A 46 1.60 -6.05 13.95
C PRO A 46 2.41 -6.94 13.00
N GLY A 47 1.78 -7.51 11.97
CA GLY A 47 2.46 -8.34 10.99
C GLY A 47 1.53 -9.34 10.29
N MET A 48 2.12 -10.36 9.67
CA MET A 48 1.40 -11.51 9.10
C MET A 48 1.11 -12.53 10.19
N PHE A 49 -0.13 -13.04 10.23
CA PHE A 49 -0.56 -14.09 11.15
C PHE A 49 -0.70 -15.40 10.37
N VAL A 50 0.10 -16.40 10.70
CA VAL A 50 -0.06 -17.76 10.19
C VAL A 50 -0.86 -18.55 11.21
N LEU A 51 -2.01 -19.07 10.79
CA LEU A 51 -2.94 -19.77 11.68
C LEU A 51 -2.44 -21.19 11.93
N VAL A 52 -1.98 -21.48 13.13
CA VAL A 52 -1.48 -22.80 13.54
C VAL A 52 -2.66 -23.68 13.94
N SER A 53 -3.62 -23.12 14.71
CA SER A 53 -4.88 -23.76 15.07
C SER A 53 -5.99 -22.72 15.15
N GLY A 54 -7.25 -23.14 15.12
CA GLY A 54 -8.41 -22.25 15.18
C GLY A 54 -8.75 -21.62 13.84
N SER A 55 -9.63 -20.61 13.88
CA SER A 55 -10.13 -19.89 12.69
C SER A 55 -10.36 -18.41 12.99
N VAL A 56 -10.29 -17.60 11.95
CA VAL A 56 -10.58 -16.16 12.01
C VAL A 56 -11.61 -15.78 10.96
N GLU A 57 -12.34 -14.72 11.25
CA GLU A 57 -13.23 -14.06 10.29
C GLU A 57 -12.66 -12.70 9.93
N VAL A 58 -12.56 -12.44 8.63
CA VAL A 58 -12.18 -11.16 8.05
C VAL A 58 -13.46 -10.39 7.76
N ARG A 59 -13.58 -9.18 8.31
CA ARG A 59 -14.76 -8.33 8.21
C ARG A 59 -14.41 -7.00 7.58
N ARG A 60 -15.36 -6.40 6.88
CA ARG A 60 -15.28 -5.02 6.39
C ARG A 60 -16.36 -4.16 7.03
N HIS A 61 -16.14 -2.86 7.05
CA HIS A 61 -17.21 -1.90 7.31
C HIS A 61 -17.93 -1.58 5.99
N ASP A 62 -19.28 -1.63 6.01
CA ASP A 62 -20.08 -1.07 4.93
C ASP A 62 -20.08 0.47 5.00
N PRO A 63 -20.68 1.18 4.02
CA PRO A 63 -20.77 2.64 4.03
C PRO A 63 -21.48 3.24 5.26
N LEU A 64 -22.32 2.46 5.94
CA LEU A 64 -23.06 2.85 7.14
C LEU A 64 -22.32 2.48 8.43
N GLY A 65 -21.18 1.81 8.32
CA GLY A 65 -20.37 1.38 9.46
C GLY A 65 -20.74 0.00 10.04
N HIS A 66 -21.63 -0.78 9.39
CA HIS A 66 -21.92 -2.14 9.81
C HIS A 66 -20.78 -3.09 9.40
N LEU A 67 -20.52 -4.07 10.24
CA LEU A 67 -19.51 -5.10 9.97
C LEU A 67 -20.10 -6.22 9.12
N GLU A 68 -19.52 -6.44 7.94
CA GLU A 68 -19.88 -7.54 7.05
C GLU A 68 -18.72 -8.54 6.91
N PRO A 69 -18.97 -9.85 7.06
CA PRO A 69 -17.94 -10.85 6.83
C PRO A 69 -17.62 -10.94 5.33
N ILE A 70 -16.33 -11.02 4.99
CA ILE A 70 -15.85 -11.19 3.61
C ILE A 70 -15.12 -12.51 3.39
N ALA A 71 -14.49 -13.08 4.41
CA ALA A 71 -13.81 -14.35 4.34
C ALA A 71 -13.62 -14.96 5.72
N THR A 72 -13.63 -16.29 5.79
CA THR A 72 -13.13 -17.05 6.93
C THR A 72 -11.84 -17.74 6.54
N GLN A 73 -10.87 -17.77 7.44
CA GLN A 73 -9.59 -18.44 7.26
C GLN A 73 -9.35 -19.41 8.41
N ASP A 74 -8.84 -20.59 8.07
CA ASP A 74 -8.66 -21.70 8.97
C ASP A 74 -7.17 -22.04 9.21
N ALA A 75 -6.91 -22.96 10.12
CA ALA A 75 -5.57 -23.49 10.36
C ALA A 75 -4.86 -23.92 9.07
N GLY A 76 -3.60 -23.55 8.95
CA GLY A 76 -2.78 -23.72 7.74
C GLY A 76 -2.88 -22.56 6.76
N GLU A 77 -3.76 -21.60 6.96
CA GLU A 77 -3.83 -20.38 6.17
C GLU A 77 -3.12 -19.22 6.88
N PHE A 78 -3.04 -18.06 6.24
CA PHE A 78 -2.44 -16.88 6.85
C PHE A 78 -3.26 -15.63 6.57
N VAL A 79 -3.29 -14.73 7.56
CA VAL A 79 -3.89 -13.40 7.45
C VAL A 79 -2.80 -12.38 7.21
N ALA A 80 -2.85 -11.71 6.09
CA ALA A 80 -1.97 -10.61 5.76
C ALA A 80 -2.54 -9.78 4.60
N GLU A 81 -2.07 -8.55 4.47
CA GLU A 81 -2.34 -7.65 3.35
C GLU A 81 -1.03 -7.03 2.87
N VAL A 82 -0.95 -6.71 1.57
CA VAL A 82 0.26 -6.10 0.98
C VAL A 82 0.65 -4.78 1.64
N GLY A 83 -0.31 -4.05 2.21
CA GLY A 83 -0.08 -2.82 2.97
C GLY A 83 0.83 -3.00 4.18
N GLN A 84 0.89 -4.20 4.77
CA GLN A 84 1.76 -4.50 5.90
C GLN A 84 3.25 -4.38 5.56
N LEU A 85 3.65 -4.66 4.31
CA LEU A 85 5.03 -4.47 3.85
C LEU A 85 5.49 -3.01 3.91
N SER A 86 4.55 -2.07 3.86
CA SER A 86 4.80 -0.62 3.91
C SER A 86 4.37 0.03 5.22
N GLY A 87 3.83 -0.74 6.17
CA GLY A 87 3.29 -0.22 7.42
C GLY A 87 2.05 0.66 7.18
N ARG A 88 1.25 0.37 6.16
CA ARG A 88 -0.05 1.02 5.94
C ARG A 88 -1.08 0.48 6.92
N ALA A 89 -2.08 1.31 7.18
CA ALA A 89 -3.23 0.94 7.99
C ALA A 89 -4.02 -0.22 7.36
N ALA A 90 -4.54 -1.11 8.20
CA ALA A 90 -5.39 -2.22 7.79
C ALA A 90 -6.70 -1.71 7.18
N LEU A 91 -7.20 -2.40 6.16
CA LEU A 91 -8.44 -2.07 5.46
C LEU A 91 -9.63 -2.90 5.96
N VAL A 92 -9.38 -3.91 6.77
CA VAL A 92 -10.35 -4.87 7.26
C VAL A 92 -10.11 -5.17 8.74
N ASP A 93 -11.13 -5.62 9.42
CA ASP A 93 -11.05 -6.17 10.76
C ASP A 93 -10.80 -7.68 10.67
N VAL A 94 -10.03 -8.21 11.61
CA VAL A 94 -9.82 -9.66 11.75
C VAL A 94 -10.05 -10.07 13.18
N VAL A 95 -11.00 -11.00 13.37
CA VAL A 95 -11.45 -11.46 14.68
C VAL A 95 -11.33 -12.98 14.76
N ALA A 96 -10.84 -13.49 15.89
CA ALA A 96 -10.81 -14.91 16.18
C ALA A 96 -12.24 -15.46 16.36
N VAL A 97 -12.61 -16.49 15.60
CA VAL A 97 -13.92 -17.17 15.72
C VAL A 97 -13.89 -18.26 16.77
N SER A 98 -12.74 -18.87 16.95
CA SER A 98 -12.46 -19.88 17.97
C SER A 98 -11.17 -19.53 18.68
N ASP A 99 -10.86 -20.24 19.78
CA ASP A 99 -9.52 -20.16 20.37
C ASP A 99 -8.47 -20.44 19.30
N LEU A 100 -7.50 -19.55 19.19
CA LEU A 100 -6.59 -19.46 18.06
C LEU A 100 -5.15 -19.45 18.55
N GLU A 101 -4.32 -20.24 17.91
CA GLU A 101 -2.88 -20.15 18.00
C GLU A 101 -2.33 -19.66 16.66
N ALA A 102 -1.63 -18.53 16.67
CA ALA A 102 -1.09 -17.90 15.48
C ALA A 102 0.41 -17.58 15.62
N LEU A 103 1.17 -17.85 14.55
CA LEU A 103 2.54 -17.37 14.41
C LEU A 103 2.49 -15.96 13.84
N VAL A 104 2.84 -14.96 14.64
CA VAL A 104 2.87 -13.56 14.24
C VAL A 104 4.25 -13.20 13.74
N ILE A 105 4.34 -12.80 12.46
CA ILE A 105 5.58 -12.44 11.77
C ILE A 105 5.56 -10.93 11.52
N PRO A 106 6.38 -10.13 12.24
CA PRO A 106 6.46 -8.69 12.04
C PRO A 106 6.84 -8.30 10.60
N SER A 107 6.42 -7.12 10.14
CA SER A 107 6.64 -6.66 8.76
C SER A 107 8.11 -6.66 8.32
N GLU A 108 9.03 -6.35 9.23
CA GLU A 108 10.47 -6.41 9.00
C GLU A 108 10.96 -7.85 8.78
N ASN A 109 10.46 -8.80 9.57
CA ASN A 109 10.79 -10.21 9.45
C ASN A 109 10.06 -10.85 8.27
N LEU A 110 8.86 -10.37 7.90
CA LEU A 110 8.14 -10.80 6.71
C LEU A 110 8.97 -10.55 5.45
N ARG A 111 9.64 -9.42 5.35
CA ARG A 111 10.57 -9.15 4.23
C ARG A 111 11.72 -10.16 4.18
N SER A 112 12.30 -10.46 5.34
CA SER A 112 13.37 -11.46 5.45
C SER A 112 12.89 -12.86 5.05
N LEU A 113 11.67 -13.23 5.45
CA LEU A 113 11.02 -14.48 5.04
C LEU A 113 10.86 -14.57 3.51
N LEU A 114 10.31 -13.51 2.89
CA LEU A 114 10.05 -13.47 1.44
C LEU A 114 11.33 -13.59 0.59
N ILE A 115 12.47 -13.21 1.15
CA ILE A 115 13.78 -13.32 0.49
C ILE A 115 14.41 -14.70 0.75
N ALA A 116 14.32 -15.20 2.00
CA ALA A 116 14.96 -16.44 2.40
C ALA A 116 14.26 -17.70 1.88
N GLU A 117 12.92 -17.65 1.75
CA GLU A 117 12.08 -18.78 1.33
C GLU A 117 11.44 -18.45 -0.04
N VAL A 118 12.22 -18.64 -1.13
CA VAL A 118 11.85 -18.15 -2.47
C VAL A 118 10.47 -18.64 -2.93
N GLU A 119 10.25 -19.97 -2.98
CA GLU A 119 8.98 -20.54 -3.47
C GLU A 119 7.78 -20.17 -2.57
N LEU A 120 7.97 -20.22 -1.25
CA LEU A 120 6.96 -19.83 -0.28
C LEU A 120 6.71 -18.33 -0.34
N GLY A 121 7.76 -17.53 -0.47
CA GLY A 121 7.69 -16.08 -0.61
C GLY A 121 6.91 -15.65 -1.85
N ASP A 122 7.10 -16.31 -2.98
CA ASP A 122 6.36 -16.03 -4.21
C ASP A 122 4.87 -16.37 -4.07
N ARG A 123 4.53 -17.48 -3.41
CA ARG A 123 3.12 -17.84 -3.12
C ARG A 123 2.46 -16.82 -2.19
N ILE A 124 3.15 -16.41 -1.12
CA ILE A 124 2.67 -15.39 -0.21
C ILE A 124 2.46 -14.07 -0.96
N MET A 125 3.44 -13.60 -1.72
CA MET A 125 3.33 -12.36 -2.49
C MET A 125 2.18 -12.39 -3.49
N GLN A 126 2.00 -13.51 -4.20
CA GLN A 126 0.89 -13.69 -5.13
C GLN A 126 -0.46 -13.59 -4.40
N ALA A 127 -0.60 -14.23 -3.24
CA ALA A 127 -1.80 -14.16 -2.43
C ALA A 127 -2.10 -12.72 -1.98
N LEU A 128 -1.09 -11.99 -1.47
CA LEU A 128 -1.24 -10.60 -1.04
C LEU A 128 -1.69 -9.66 -2.18
N ILE A 129 -1.09 -9.83 -3.37
CA ILE A 129 -1.46 -9.05 -4.56
C ILE A 129 -2.91 -9.34 -4.96
N LEU A 130 -3.31 -10.61 -5.03
CA LEU A 130 -4.67 -11.00 -5.42
C LEU A 130 -5.72 -10.51 -4.42
N ARG A 131 -5.43 -10.59 -3.12
CA ARG A 131 -6.30 -10.02 -2.06
C ARG A 131 -6.48 -8.52 -2.24
N ARG A 132 -5.40 -7.80 -2.55
CA ARG A 132 -5.48 -6.36 -2.80
C ARG A 132 -6.33 -6.04 -4.03
N VAL A 133 -6.15 -6.79 -5.12
CA VAL A 133 -6.98 -6.64 -6.34
C VAL A 133 -8.44 -6.85 -6.01
N ALA A 134 -8.79 -7.90 -5.26
CA ALA A 134 -10.16 -8.19 -4.86
C ALA A 134 -10.77 -7.06 -3.99
N LEU A 135 -10.01 -6.49 -3.04
CA LEU A 135 -10.47 -5.34 -2.26
C LEU A 135 -10.71 -4.11 -3.14
N VAL A 136 -9.84 -3.86 -4.12
CA VAL A 136 -10.00 -2.75 -5.07
C VAL A 136 -11.22 -2.96 -5.96
N GLU A 137 -11.42 -4.17 -6.52
CA GLU A 137 -12.58 -4.48 -7.37
C GLU A 137 -13.92 -4.35 -6.64
N THR A 138 -13.96 -4.70 -5.36
CA THR A 138 -15.18 -4.64 -4.54
C THR A 138 -15.37 -3.31 -3.82
N GLY A 139 -14.37 -2.43 -3.84
CA GLY A 139 -14.33 -1.21 -3.03
C GLY A 139 -14.27 -1.46 -1.51
N ALA A 140 -14.06 -2.70 -1.11
CA ALA A 140 -14.13 -3.11 0.28
C ALA A 140 -13.01 -2.48 1.14
N GLY A 141 -13.37 -2.00 2.32
CA GLY A 141 -12.44 -1.43 3.29
C GLY A 141 -11.89 -0.05 2.93
N GLY A 142 -12.38 0.58 1.85
CA GLY A 142 -12.00 1.92 1.44
C GLY A 142 -13.01 2.99 1.83
N PRO A 143 -12.70 4.28 1.54
CA PRO A 143 -13.64 5.36 1.76
C PRO A 143 -14.83 5.28 0.81
N VAL A 144 -15.96 5.86 1.23
CA VAL A 144 -17.14 6.07 0.39
C VAL A 144 -17.20 7.53 -0.01
N LEU A 145 -17.22 7.79 -1.31
CA LEU A 145 -17.37 9.12 -1.90
C LEU A 145 -18.86 9.35 -2.23
N ILE A 146 -19.46 10.36 -1.66
CA ILE A 146 -20.90 10.65 -1.81
C ILE A 146 -21.07 11.99 -2.54
N GLY A 147 -21.62 11.96 -3.72
CA GLY A 147 -21.86 13.16 -4.52
C GLY A 147 -22.15 12.84 -5.99
N PRO A 148 -22.37 13.86 -6.84
CA PRO A 148 -22.61 13.65 -8.26
C PRO A 148 -21.42 13.00 -8.95
N ALA A 149 -21.62 11.82 -9.53
CA ALA A 149 -20.54 10.98 -10.10
C ALA A 149 -19.69 11.69 -11.18
N LEU A 150 -20.28 12.62 -11.92
CA LEU A 150 -19.60 13.37 -13.01
C LEU A 150 -19.04 14.74 -12.57
N SER A 151 -19.05 15.05 -11.26
CA SER A 151 -18.45 16.30 -10.79
C SER A 151 -16.92 16.25 -10.89
N GLY A 152 -16.29 17.40 -11.19
CA GLY A 152 -14.82 17.49 -11.28
C GLY A 152 -14.11 17.06 -9.99
N ASP A 153 -14.69 17.36 -8.84
CA ASP A 153 -14.16 16.99 -7.53
C ASP A 153 -14.30 15.49 -7.25
N MET A 154 -15.40 14.87 -7.68
CA MET A 154 -15.56 13.42 -7.60
C MET A 154 -14.49 12.71 -8.45
N ILE A 155 -14.38 13.08 -9.72
CA ILE A 155 -13.39 12.51 -10.65
C ILE A 155 -11.95 12.70 -10.11
N ARG A 156 -11.66 13.84 -9.49
CA ARG A 156 -10.36 14.11 -8.86
C ARG A 156 -10.04 13.11 -7.75
N LEU A 157 -10.98 12.90 -6.82
CA LEU A 157 -10.78 11.99 -5.69
C LEU A 157 -10.77 10.51 -6.11
N GLU A 158 -11.66 10.11 -7.03
CA GLU A 158 -11.62 8.76 -7.62
C GLU A 158 -10.28 8.47 -8.31
N ASN A 159 -9.81 9.38 -9.17
CA ASN A 159 -8.52 9.24 -9.83
C ASN A 159 -7.37 9.14 -8.83
N PHE A 160 -7.41 9.93 -7.76
CA PHE A 160 -6.40 9.85 -6.70
C PHE A 160 -6.40 8.47 -6.03
N LEU A 161 -7.57 7.96 -5.64
CA LEU A 161 -7.69 6.66 -4.98
C LEU A 161 -7.33 5.51 -5.93
N ALA A 162 -7.85 5.52 -7.16
CA ALA A 162 -7.56 4.50 -8.17
C ALA A 162 -6.06 4.41 -8.48
N ARG A 163 -5.39 5.56 -8.70
CA ARG A 163 -3.94 5.63 -8.97
C ARG A 163 -3.10 5.09 -7.81
N ASN A 164 -3.61 5.19 -6.58
CA ASN A 164 -2.95 4.65 -5.40
C ASN A 164 -3.37 3.20 -5.09
N ALA A 165 -4.10 2.54 -5.99
CA ALA A 165 -4.69 1.22 -5.82
C ALA A 165 -5.42 1.13 -4.45
N TYR A 166 -6.13 2.20 -4.08
CA TYR A 166 -6.90 2.26 -2.84
C TYR A 166 -8.35 1.92 -3.15
N PRO A 167 -8.94 0.89 -2.50
CA PRO A 167 -10.35 0.54 -2.70
C PRO A 167 -11.22 1.73 -2.32
N HIS A 168 -12.31 1.94 -3.04
CA HIS A 168 -13.28 3.00 -2.73
C HIS A 168 -14.62 2.69 -3.38
N GLN A 169 -15.68 3.33 -2.88
CA GLN A 169 -17.01 3.27 -3.46
C GLN A 169 -17.50 4.68 -3.77
N VAL A 170 -18.33 4.80 -4.79
CA VAL A 170 -19.01 6.05 -5.17
C VAL A 170 -20.49 5.85 -5.06
N LEU A 171 -21.17 6.73 -4.31
CA LEU A 171 -22.62 6.75 -4.17
C LEU A 171 -23.16 8.09 -4.64
N ASP A 172 -24.14 8.04 -5.54
CA ASP A 172 -24.86 9.23 -5.99
C ASP A 172 -26.11 9.44 -5.14
N PRO A 173 -26.19 10.55 -4.36
CA PRO A 173 -27.36 10.83 -3.51
C PRO A 173 -28.66 11.00 -4.31
N ALA A 174 -28.58 11.18 -5.64
CA ALA A 174 -29.78 11.19 -6.49
C ALA A 174 -30.34 9.77 -6.74
N GLN A 175 -29.55 8.74 -6.54
CA GLN A 175 -29.89 7.34 -6.83
C GLN A 175 -29.91 6.47 -5.56
N ASP A 176 -29.19 6.86 -4.53
CA ASP A 176 -29.01 6.13 -3.27
C ASP A 176 -29.60 6.90 -2.09
N ARG A 177 -30.56 6.28 -1.37
CA ARG A 177 -31.28 6.90 -0.25
C ARG A 177 -30.40 7.10 0.98
N ASP A 178 -29.49 6.18 1.24
CA ASP A 178 -28.60 6.25 2.40
C ASP A 178 -27.57 7.35 2.18
N ALA A 179 -27.05 7.47 0.95
CA ALA A 179 -26.21 8.59 0.53
C ALA A 179 -26.94 9.95 0.68
N ALA A 180 -28.20 10.03 0.27
CA ALA A 180 -29.01 11.25 0.44
C ALA A 180 -29.19 11.61 1.92
N SER A 181 -29.49 10.63 2.75
CA SER A 181 -29.66 10.83 4.21
C SER A 181 -28.36 11.33 4.86
N LEU A 182 -27.20 10.84 4.44
CA LEU A 182 -25.91 11.32 4.92
C LEU A 182 -25.64 12.77 4.51
N VAL A 183 -25.96 13.15 3.27
CA VAL A 183 -25.85 14.54 2.81
C VAL A 183 -26.70 15.48 3.66
N GLU A 184 -27.93 15.08 3.98
CA GLU A 184 -28.84 15.85 4.87
C GLU A 184 -28.31 15.91 6.31
N GLN A 185 -27.88 14.78 6.87
CA GLN A 185 -27.37 14.68 8.24
C GLN A 185 -26.16 15.60 8.49
N TYR A 186 -25.28 15.72 7.49
CA TYR A 186 -24.08 16.57 7.57
C TYR A 186 -24.31 18.00 7.07
N ASP A 187 -25.55 18.39 6.73
CA ASP A 187 -25.90 19.71 6.16
C ASP A 187 -24.91 20.11 5.05
N ALA A 188 -24.68 19.19 4.13
CA ALA A 188 -23.65 19.38 3.11
C ALA A 188 -24.20 20.22 1.95
N LYS A 189 -23.53 21.33 1.68
CA LYS A 189 -23.82 22.20 0.53
C LYS A 189 -23.24 21.60 -0.75
N PRO A 190 -23.68 21.99 -1.95
CA PRO A 190 -23.10 21.53 -3.21
C PRO A 190 -21.57 21.70 -3.30
N THR A 191 -21.01 22.72 -2.66
CA THR A 191 -19.56 22.98 -2.58
C THR A 191 -18.82 22.06 -1.62
N ASP A 192 -19.55 21.39 -0.72
CA ASP A 192 -19.00 20.45 0.26
C ASP A 192 -18.92 19.02 -0.29
N LEU A 193 -19.47 18.80 -1.51
CA LEU A 193 -19.46 17.50 -2.18
C LEU A 193 -18.19 17.32 -3.04
N PRO A 194 -17.63 16.10 -3.11
CA PRO A 194 -18.18 14.90 -2.46
C PRO A 194 -17.90 14.85 -0.96
N LEU A 195 -18.90 14.39 -0.18
CA LEU A 195 -18.63 13.91 1.17
C LEU A 195 -17.80 12.64 1.08
N THR A 196 -16.80 12.52 1.93
CA THR A 196 -15.96 11.34 1.99
C THR A 196 -16.04 10.70 3.36
N VAL A 197 -16.72 9.56 3.45
CA VAL A 197 -16.79 8.75 4.67
C VAL A 197 -15.58 7.84 4.71
N CYS A 198 -14.67 8.07 5.65
CA CYS A 198 -13.46 7.28 5.79
C CYS A 198 -13.71 6.00 6.63
N PRO A 199 -12.91 4.94 6.45
CA PRO A 199 -13.10 3.65 7.15
C PRO A 199 -13.16 3.74 8.68
N LYS A 200 -12.51 4.74 9.29
CA LYS A 200 -12.57 5.02 10.73
C LYS A 200 -13.79 5.88 11.16
N GLY A 201 -14.75 6.10 10.28
CA GLY A 201 -15.96 6.87 10.56
C GLY A 201 -15.80 8.39 10.48
N SER A 202 -14.62 8.92 10.18
CA SER A 202 -14.46 10.36 9.95
C SER A 202 -15.07 10.76 8.60
N VAL A 203 -15.80 11.87 8.60
CA VAL A 203 -16.43 12.43 7.40
C VAL A 203 -15.72 13.73 7.01
N LEU A 204 -15.28 13.80 5.76
CA LEU A 204 -14.61 14.96 5.18
C LEU A 204 -15.52 15.60 4.13
N LYS A 205 -15.54 16.93 4.08
CA LYS A 205 -16.31 17.72 3.11
C LYS A 205 -15.36 18.16 1.99
N ASN A 206 -15.56 17.66 0.78
CA ASN A 206 -14.74 17.92 -0.41
C ASN A 206 -13.22 18.03 -0.10
N PRO A 207 -12.62 16.97 0.45
CA PRO A 207 -11.23 17.06 0.91
C PRO A 207 -10.26 17.26 -0.27
N SER A 208 -9.16 17.92 0.00
CA SER A 208 -7.99 17.84 -0.87
C SER A 208 -7.41 16.42 -0.87
N GLU A 209 -6.67 16.06 -1.89
CA GLU A 209 -5.97 14.75 -1.97
C GLU A 209 -5.05 14.52 -0.75
N ALA A 210 -4.39 15.58 -0.28
CA ALA A 210 -3.52 15.51 0.89
C ALA A 210 -4.28 15.28 2.21
N GLU A 211 -5.48 15.85 2.37
CA GLU A 211 -6.34 15.61 3.53
C GLU A 211 -6.88 14.20 3.51
N LEU A 212 -7.34 13.74 2.34
CA LEU A 212 -7.79 12.37 2.15
C LEU A 212 -6.66 11.36 2.43
N ALA A 213 -5.46 11.58 1.87
CA ALA A 213 -4.30 10.73 2.13
C ALA A 213 -3.94 10.62 3.62
N ARG A 214 -4.03 11.74 4.35
CA ARG A 214 -3.78 11.75 5.81
C ARG A 214 -4.85 10.97 6.56
N SER A 215 -6.13 11.18 6.25
CA SER A 215 -7.24 10.49 6.90
C SER A 215 -7.22 8.98 6.66
N LEU A 216 -6.75 8.55 5.48
CA LEU A 216 -6.62 7.14 5.11
C LEU A 216 -5.30 6.49 5.59
N GLY A 217 -4.46 7.23 6.33
CA GLY A 217 -3.16 6.71 6.76
C GLY A 217 -2.18 6.40 5.61
N MET A 218 -2.42 6.97 4.42
CA MET A 218 -1.53 6.82 3.26
C MET A 218 -0.28 7.69 3.40
N ALA A 219 -0.42 8.86 4.02
CA ALA A 219 0.68 9.76 4.31
C ALA A 219 1.33 9.34 5.63
N ARG A 220 2.54 8.78 5.59
CA ARG A 220 3.36 8.65 6.80
C ARG A 220 3.81 10.03 7.23
N ILE A 221 3.28 10.51 8.36
CA ILE A 221 3.67 11.80 8.96
C ILE A 221 4.99 11.63 9.70
N ASP A 222 5.19 10.48 10.33
CA ASP A 222 6.37 10.16 11.12
C ASP A 222 7.35 9.31 10.29
N LEU A 223 8.31 9.98 9.69
CA LEU A 223 9.48 9.31 9.16
C LEU A 223 10.38 8.92 10.33
N PRO A 224 10.96 7.70 10.33
CA PRO A 224 11.99 7.38 11.29
C PRO A 224 13.10 8.41 11.21
N ASP A 225 13.54 8.95 12.35
CA ASP A 225 14.70 9.85 12.41
C ASP A 225 15.97 9.02 12.13
N ARG A 226 16.22 8.80 10.85
CA ARG A 226 17.37 8.05 10.36
C ARG A 226 17.87 8.64 9.05
N THR A 227 19.16 8.48 8.81
CA THR A 227 19.77 8.78 7.51
C THR A 227 19.47 7.66 6.51
N TYR A 228 19.17 8.02 5.29
CA TYR A 228 19.01 7.10 4.16
C TYR A 228 20.20 7.23 3.23
N ASP A 229 20.62 6.10 2.63
CA ASP A 229 21.70 6.11 1.65
C ASP A 229 21.26 6.79 0.34
N VAL A 230 19.98 6.64 -0.03
CA VAL A 230 19.41 7.22 -1.25
C VAL A 230 18.02 7.81 -0.98
N ALA A 231 17.80 9.04 -1.45
CA ALA A 231 16.48 9.65 -1.53
C ALA A 231 16.08 9.82 -3.00
N VAL A 232 14.98 9.18 -3.40
CA VAL A 232 14.41 9.24 -4.75
C VAL A 232 13.24 10.21 -4.74
N ILE A 233 13.23 11.16 -5.67
CA ILE A 233 12.15 12.12 -5.84
C ILE A 233 11.26 11.68 -7.00
N GLY A 234 10.00 11.38 -6.68
CA GLY A 234 9.01 10.86 -7.61
C GLY A 234 8.97 9.33 -7.67
N ALA A 235 7.76 8.79 -7.51
CA ALA A 235 7.47 7.35 -7.60
C ALA A 235 6.95 6.95 -8.99
N GLY A 236 7.39 7.62 -10.06
CA GLY A 236 7.16 7.18 -11.45
C GLY A 236 8.00 5.93 -11.78
N PRO A 237 7.90 5.36 -13.01
CA PRO A 237 8.60 4.14 -13.39
C PRO A 237 10.11 4.18 -13.12
N ALA A 238 10.76 5.30 -13.42
CA ALA A 238 12.20 5.48 -13.17
C ALA A 238 12.53 5.48 -11.67
N GLY A 239 11.75 6.22 -10.86
CA GLY A 239 11.94 6.25 -9.42
C GLY A 239 11.66 4.90 -8.76
N LEU A 240 10.61 4.20 -9.18
CA LEU A 240 10.32 2.85 -8.70
C LEU A 240 11.39 1.84 -9.11
N ALA A 241 11.92 1.93 -10.35
CA ALA A 241 13.05 1.10 -10.77
C ALA A 241 14.30 1.37 -9.91
N THR A 242 14.63 2.65 -9.66
CA THR A 242 15.72 3.04 -8.77
C THR A 242 15.51 2.47 -7.36
N ALA A 243 14.26 2.52 -6.87
CA ALA A 243 13.92 1.96 -5.56
C ALA A 243 14.12 0.45 -5.50
N VAL A 244 13.68 -0.29 -6.52
CA VAL A 244 13.86 -1.74 -6.61
C VAL A 244 15.35 -2.09 -6.64
N TYR A 245 16.11 -1.52 -7.56
CA TYR A 245 17.53 -1.84 -7.71
C TYR A 245 18.34 -1.42 -6.47
N GLY A 246 18.18 -0.19 -5.99
CA GLY A 246 18.93 0.28 -4.82
C GLY A 246 18.62 -0.52 -3.56
N ALA A 247 17.35 -0.82 -3.30
CA ALA A 247 16.97 -1.61 -2.12
C ALA A 247 17.41 -3.08 -2.25
N SER A 248 17.41 -3.66 -3.46
CA SER A 248 17.89 -5.03 -3.68
C SER A 248 19.39 -5.18 -3.43
N GLU A 249 20.16 -4.11 -3.61
CA GLU A 249 21.60 -4.05 -3.26
C GLU A 249 21.84 -3.74 -1.77
N GLY A 250 20.79 -3.68 -0.95
CA GLY A 250 20.89 -3.48 0.49
C GLY A 250 20.97 -2.01 0.92
N LEU A 251 20.78 -1.05 0.03
CA LEU A 251 20.77 0.36 0.39
C LEU A 251 19.47 0.71 1.14
N SER A 252 19.60 1.51 2.19
CA SER A 252 18.45 2.14 2.84
C SER A 252 17.91 3.25 1.96
N LEU A 253 16.68 3.13 1.48
CA LEU A 253 16.15 3.98 0.43
C LEU A 253 14.79 4.55 0.80
N ILE A 254 14.60 5.85 0.52
CA ILE A 254 13.33 6.53 0.63
C ILE A 254 12.90 7.10 -0.72
N VAL A 255 11.64 6.87 -1.09
CA VAL A 255 11.00 7.46 -2.26
C VAL A 255 9.98 8.48 -1.78
N LEU A 256 10.10 9.71 -2.25
CA LEU A 256 9.21 10.82 -1.91
C LEU A 256 8.29 11.11 -3.11
N GLU A 257 6.99 10.98 -2.92
CA GLU A 257 5.97 11.23 -3.93
C GLU A 257 4.96 12.24 -3.42
N SER A 258 4.44 13.07 -4.32
CA SER A 258 3.49 14.14 -3.93
C SER A 258 2.03 13.77 -4.16
N VAL A 259 1.73 12.91 -5.16
CA VAL A 259 0.36 12.62 -5.59
C VAL A 259 0.05 11.13 -5.53
N ALA A 260 0.73 10.34 -6.35
CA ALA A 260 0.48 8.90 -6.46
C ALA A 260 1.69 8.19 -7.06
N PHE A 261 1.92 6.93 -6.64
CA PHE A 261 2.92 6.12 -7.31
C PHE A 261 2.53 5.85 -8.77
N GLY A 262 3.53 5.59 -9.61
CA GLY A 262 3.33 5.36 -11.04
C GLY A 262 3.48 6.61 -11.89
N GLY A 263 3.41 7.82 -11.31
CA GLY A 263 3.54 9.06 -12.06
C GLY A 263 2.57 9.13 -13.23
N GLN A 264 2.98 9.72 -14.36
CA GLN A 264 2.16 9.78 -15.57
C GLN A 264 1.92 8.41 -16.21
N ALA A 265 2.88 7.49 -16.09
CA ALA A 265 2.74 6.14 -16.63
C ALA A 265 1.59 5.37 -15.98
N GLY A 266 1.34 5.58 -14.68
CA GLY A 266 0.23 4.95 -13.96
C GLY A 266 -1.16 5.30 -14.52
N ALA A 267 -1.31 6.41 -15.25
CA ALA A 267 -2.55 6.81 -15.91
C ALA A 267 -2.70 6.25 -17.33
N SER A 268 -1.69 5.56 -17.88
CA SER A 268 -1.72 5.04 -19.25
C SER A 268 -2.57 3.77 -19.30
N ALA A 269 -3.54 3.72 -20.21
CA ALA A 269 -4.37 2.53 -20.40
C ALA A 269 -3.53 1.32 -20.85
N ARG A 270 -2.52 1.56 -21.68
CA ARG A 270 -1.62 0.51 -22.19
C ARG A 270 -0.23 1.06 -22.48
N ILE A 271 0.78 0.31 -22.06
CA ILE A 271 2.20 0.58 -22.30
C ILE A 271 2.77 -0.64 -23.03
N GLU A 272 3.25 -0.45 -24.27
CA GLU A 272 3.72 -1.53 -25.14
C GLU A 272 5.24 -1.58 -25.28
N ASN A 273 5.92 -0.52 -24.88
CA ASN A 273 7.36 -0.34 -25.03
C ASN A 273 8.15 -0.49 -23.71
N TYR A 274 7.57 -1.11 -22.68
CA TYR A 274 8.30 -1.38 -21.44
C TYR A 274 8.94 -2.76 -21.50
N LEU A 275 10.23 -2.81 -21.20
CA LEU A 275 11.01 -4.05 -21.24
C LEU A 275 10.40 -5.15 -20.35
N GLY A 276 10.28 -6.38 -20.89
CA GLY A 276 9.73 -7.54 -20.19
C GLY A 276 8.22 -7.75 -20.41
N PHE A 277 7.51 -6.85 -21.09
CA PHE A 277 6.08 -6.94 -21.35
C PHE A 277 5.79 -6.92 -22.86
N ALA A 278 6.13 -8.02 -23.53
CA ALA A 278 6.00 -8.15 -24.98
C ALA A 278 4.57 -7.97 -25.53
N THR A 279 3.56 -8.24 -24.73
CA THR A 279 2.13 -8.05 -25.06
C THR A 279 1.55 -6.73 -24.57
N GLY A 280 2.39 -5.87 -23.99
CA GLY A 280 1.96 -4.65 -23.32
C GLY A 280 1.39 -4.93 -21.92
N ILE A 281 1.24 -3.87 -21.16
CA ILE A 281 0.69 -3.88 -19.78
C ILE A 281 -0.02 -2.56 -19.53
N SER A 282 -1.05 -2.53 -18.66
CA SER A 282 -1.62 -1.26 -18.19
C SER A 282 -0.60 -0.49 -17.34
N GLY A 283 -0.64 0.83 -17.38
CA GLY A 283 0.22 1.65 -16.54
C GLY A 283 0.00 1.39 -15.06
N GLN A 284 -1.23 1.16 -14.66
CA GLN A 284 -1.59 0.83 -13.28
C GLN A 284 -0.98 -0.51 -12.83
N ASP A 285 -1.09 -1.57 -13.64
CA ASP A 285 -0.49 -2.87 -13.31
C ASP A 285 1.04 -2.79 -13.26
N LEU A 286 1.65 -2.12 -14.24
CA LEU A 286 3.11 -1.96 -14.28
C LEU A 286 3.62 -1.29 -13.00
N THR A 287 3.03 -0.15 -12.67
CA THR A 287 3.49 0.66 -11.54
C THR A 287 3.10 0.06 -10.20
N GLY A 288 1.95 -0.61 -10.11
CA GLY A 288 1.55 -1.38 -8.94
C GLY A 288 2.52 -2.52 -8.64
N ARG A 289 2.94 -3.29 -9.66
CA ARG A 289 3.95 -4.36 -9.51
C ARG A 289 5.30 -3.79 -9.07
N ALA A 290 5.76 -2.71 -9.70
CA ALA A 290 7.02 -2.07 -9.34
C ALA A 290 7.00 -1.50 -7.92
N PHE A 291 5.87 -0.92 -7.49
CA PHE A 291 5.67 -0.42 -6.13
C PHE A 291 5.77 -1.55 -5.09
N VAL A 292 5.04 -2.65 -5.30
CA VAL A 292 5.09 -3.82 -4.40
C VAL A 292 6.49 -4.44 -4.39
N GLN A 293 7.15 -4.51 -5.54
CA GLN A 293 8.53 -5.01 -5.63
C GLN A 293 9.52 -4.14 -4.85
N ALA A 294 9.42 -2.82 -4.95
CA ALA A 294 10.24 -1.90 -4.17
C ALA A 294 10.05 -2.11 -2.66
N GLN A 295 8.80 -2.29 -2.22
CA GLN A 295 8.47 -2.57 -0.83
C GLN A 295 9.00 -3.94 -0.36
N LYS A 296 8.95 -4.98 -1.20
CA LYS A 296 9.53 -6.30 -0.93
C LYS A 296 11.01 -6.17 -0.54
N PHE A 297 11.77 -5.34 -1.23
CA PHE A 297 13.18 -5.09 -0.93
C PHE A 297 13.42 -4.06 0.18
N GLY A 298 12.38 -3.48 0.75
CA GLY A 298 12.50 -2.59 1.92
C GLY A 298 12.58 -1.10 1.60
N ALA A 299 12.33 -0.67 0.35
CA ALA A 299 12.22 0.73 0.01
C ALA A 299 11.04 1.38 0.77
N ASN A 300 11.28 2.53 1.39
CA ASN A 300 10.22 3.31 2.03
C ASN A 300 9.63 4.28 1.02
N VAL A 301 8.36 4.12 0.68
CA VAL A 301 7.65 5.06 -0.21
C VAL A 301 6.71 5.92 0.64
N VAL A 302 6.90 7.24 0.55
CA VAL A 302 6.22 8.22 1.41
C VAL A 302 5.54 9.26 0.56
N PHE A 303 4.27 9.55 0.88
CA PHE A 303 3.53 10.63 0.27
C PHE A 303 3.70 11.91 1.07
N LYS A 304 4.28 12.94 0.45
CA LYS A 304 4.51 14.24 1.09
C LYS A 304 4.34 15.37 0.08
N SER A 305 3.48 16.32 0.39
CA SER A 305 3.13 17.42 -0.51
C SER A 305 4.26 18.45 -0.69
N ARG A 306 5.21 18.49 0.24
CA ARG A 306 6.36 19.41 0.19
C ARG A 306 7.58 18.77 0.81
N VAL A 307 8.69 18.81 0.10
CA VAL A 307 9.99 18.34 0.58
C VAL A 307 10.95 19.50 0.49
N GLU A 308 11.54 19.92 1.62
CA GLU A 308 12.59 20.92 1.65
C GLU A 308 13.93 20.20 1.80
N PHE A 309 14.81 20.38 0.81
CA PHE A 309 16.18 19.88 0.87
C PHE A 309 17.07 20.95 1.44
N ARG A 310 17.75 20.64 2.55
CA ARG A 310 18.87 21.45 3.03
C ARG A 310 20.16 20.70 2.71
N PHE A 311 20.89 21.17 1.72
CA PHE A 311 22.21 20.64 1.42
C PHE A 311 23.23 21.20 2.45
N TRP A 312 23.73 20.30 3.29
CA TRP A 312 24.92 20.60 4.12
C TRP A 312 26.11 19.94 3.43
N THR A 313 26.97 20.78 2.86
CA THR A 313 28.34 20.51 2.39
C THR A 313 28.56 19.15 1.65
N LEU A 314 28.72 19.23 0.35
CA LEU A 314 29.29 18.16 -0.47
C LEU A 314 30.65 17.73 0.11
N ARG A 315 30.73 16.59 0.78
CA ARG A 315 31.99 15.84 0.87
C ARG A 315 32.37 15.43 -0.54
N ARG A 316 33.58 15.80 -0.95
CA ARG A 316 34.14 15.36 -2.25
C ARG A 316 34.12 13.85 -2.29
N VAL A 317 33.24 13.28 -3.09
CA VAL A 317 33.36 11.87 -3.49
C VAL A 317 34.60 11.81 -4.36
N ALA A 318 35.62 11.10 -3.93
CA ALA A 318 36.79 10.83 -4.74
C ALA A 318 36.34 9.94 -5.90
N CYS A 319 36.22 10.51 -7.09
CA CYS A 319 35.94 9.75 -8.29
C CYS A 319 37.23 9.04 -8.72
N PRO A 320 37.28 7.71 -8.84
CA PRO A 320 38.50 6.98 -9.20
C PRO A 320 39.02 7.27 -10.63
N PHE A 321 38.30 8.08 -11.40
CA PHE A 321 38.62 8.38 -12.81
C PHE A 321 39.23 9.76 -13.06
N GLY A 322 39.84 10.42 -12.08
CA GLY A 322 40.59 11.67 -12.26
C GLY A 322 39.74 12.91 -12.60
N GLU A 323 40.39 14.08 -12.72
CA GLU A 323 39.74 15.40 -12.93
C GLU A 323 38.87 15.48 -14.19
N GLN A 324 39.12 14.69 -15.23
CA GLN A 324 38.33 14.71 -16.45
C GLN A 324 36.94 14.06 -16.28
N GLY A 325 36.83 13.05 -15.41
CA GLY A 325 35.56 12.42 -15.04
C GLY A 325 34.66 13.37 -14.25
N LEU A 326 35.24 14.20 -13.37
CA LEU A 326 34.53 15.21 -12.57
C LEU A 326 33.89 16.32 -13.43
N ARG A 327 34.54 16.72 -14.53
CA ARG A 327 34.00 17.74 -15.44
C ARG A 327 32.81 17.22 -16.26
N LYS A 328 32.82 15.94 -16.60
CA LYS A 328 31.72 15.28 -17.32
C LYS A 328 30.53 15.03 -16.39
N ALA A 329 30.75 14.55 -15.18
CA ALA A 329 29.72 14.36 -14.16
C ALA A 329 29.05 15.71 -13.74
N LYS A 330 29.82 16.81 -13.66
CA LYS A 330 29.30 18.15 -13.38
C LYS A 330 28.43 18.74 -14.50
N ARG A 331 28.66 18.37 -15.77
CA ARG A 331 27.82 18.77 -16.90
C ARG A 331 26.56 17.94 -17.00
N GLU A 332 26.58 16.67 -16.57
CA GLU A 332 25.42 15.79 -16.57
C GLU A 332 24.56 15.95 -15.30
N SER A 333 25.13 16.36 -14.15
CA SER A 333 24.39 16.60 -12.91
C SER A 333 23.45 17.81 -12.97
N ASN A 334 23.63 18.71 -13.91
CA ASN A 334 22.64 19.77 -14.20
C ASN A 334 21.40 19.25 -14.96
N ARG A 335 21.40 17.98 -15.38
CA ARG A 335 20.26 17.29 -16.03
C ARG A 335 19.68 16.13 -15.19
N PHE A 336 20.42 15.59 -14.24
CA PHE A 336 19.98 14.49 -13.37
C PHE A 336 20.41 14.84 -11.93
N GLY A 337 19.45 14.80 -10.98
CA GLY A 337 19.65 15.21 -9.58
C GLY A 337 20.90 14.59 -8.94
N THR A 338 21.59 15.40 -8.16
CA THR A 338 22.82 15.07 -7.41
C THR A 338 22.53 14.09 -6.27
N PHE A 339 23.40 13.09 -6.10
CA PHE A 339 23.45 12.25 -4.90
C PHE A 339 24.05 13.04 -3.73
N GLY A 340 23.34 13.14 -2.61
CA GLY A 340 23.80 13.79 -1.38
C GLY A 340 23.09 13.20 -0.17
N GLU A 341 23.73 13.19 1.00
CA GLU A 341 23.07 12.88 2.28
C GLU A 341 21.91 13.86 2.51
N CYS A 342 20.70 13.35 2.72
CA CYS A 342 19.50 14.14 2.96
C CYS A 342 19.00 13.87 4.38
N GLN A 343 18.96 14.91 5.22
CA GLN A 343 18.19 14.90 6.47
C GLN A 343 16.80 15.47 6.21
N LEU A 344 15.78 14.68 6.46
CA LEU A 344 14.38 15.10 6.41
C LEU A 344 13.96 15.61 7.78
N ARG A 345 13.43 16.83 7.84
CA ARG A 345 12.73 17.38 9.00
C ARG A 345 11.26 17.58 8.70
#